data_d9926e86d21a56c0b73ce4ac94f17b26
#
_entry.id   d9926e86d21a56c0b73ce4ac94f17b26
#
_cell.length_a   1.000
_cell.length_b   1.000
_cell.length_c   1.000
_cell.angle_alpha   90.00
_cell.angle_beta   90.00
_cell.angle_gamma   90.00
#
_symmetry.space_group_name_H-M   'P 1'
#
loop_
_entity.id
_entity.type
_entity.pdbx_description
1 polymer ?
#
loop_
_entity_poly.entity_id
_entity_poly.type
_entity_poly.pdbx_seq_one_letter_code
_entity_poly.pdbx_strand_id
1 'polypeptide(L)'
;MKINNRIYSWITSALLLCSGFLQAQEIAVLKYNGGGDWYVNPTSLPNLIKFCNQNITTTIKETPQTVEPSSVELFQYPFVHMTGHGNVFFTSEDVTNLRNYLLSGGFLHIDDNYGLDKYVRPELNKLFPEKELIELNATHPIFNYHYKFPNGLPKIHEHDNKPPQAFGIFEGERLILLYTYESDLGNGWENKEIHNDPEEVRLKALQMGANIIKYVFEN
;
A
#
# COMPACT_ATOMS: atom_id res chain seq x y z
N MET A 1 -72.84 11.55 28.17
CA MET A 1 -71.50 11.90 28.68
C MET A 1 -70.47 11.00 27.98
N LYS A 2 -69.77 11.47 26.96
CA LYS A 2 -68.79 10.67 26.19
C LYS A 2 -67.39 11.04 26.64
N ILE A 3 -66.66 10.08 27.18
CA ILE A 3 -65.26 10.25 27.58
C ILE A 3 -64.41 9.82 26.39
N ASN A 4 -63.66 10.79 25.84
CA ASN A 4 -62.65 10.53 24.77
C ASN A 4 -61.31 10.17 25.42
N ASN A 5 -60.91 8.92 25.30
CA ASN A 5 -59.54 8.48 25.62
C ASN A 5 -58.61 8.71 24.41
N ARG A 6 -57.79 9.72 24.47
CA ARG A 6 -56.66 9.89 23.55
C ARG A 6 -55.45 9.10 24.11
N ILE A 7 -55.14 8.02 23.44
CA ILE A 7 -53.91 7.26 23.69
C ILE A 7 -52.77 7.99 22.96
N TYR A 8 -51.84 8.58 23.70
CA TYR A 8 -50.60 9.11 23.17
C TYR A 8 -49.59 7.96 23.00
N SER A 9 -49.38 7.55 21.74
CA SER A 9 -48.32 6.63 21.38
C SER A 9 -46.98 7.37 21.37
N TRP A 10 -46.12 7.07 22.33
CA TRP A 10 -44.74 7.55 22.35
C TRP A 10 -43.92 6.61 21.50
N ILE A 11 -43.63 7.04 20.23
CA ILE A 11 -42.64 6.39 19.40
C ILE A 11 -41.29 6.89 19.86
N THR A 12 -40.63 6.13 20.70
CA THR A 12 -39.21 6.33 21.03
C THR A 12 -38.37 5.81 19.86
N SER A 13 -37.97 6.70 18.97
CA SER A 13 -36.94 6.42 17.97
C SER A 13 -35.60 6.20 18.68
N ALA A 14 -35.24 4.94 18.87
CA ALA A 14 -33.87 4.60 19.28
C ALA A 14 -32.94 4.87 18.10
N LEU A 15 -32.27 6.03 18.10
CA LEU A 15 -31.08 6.26 17.28
C LEU A 15 -29.99 5.33 17.80
N LEU A 16 -29.80 4.20 17.12
CA LEU A 16 -28.57 3.41 17.23
C LEU A 16 -27.43 4.24 16.65
N LEU A 17 -26.76 4.99 17.51
CA LEU A 17 -25.44 5.53 17.25
C LEU A 17 -24.49 4.32 17.13
N CYS A 18 -24.33 3.78 15.92
CA CYS A 18 -23.18 2.95 15.59
C CYS A 18 -21.94 3.86 15.67
N SER A 19 -21.43 4.06 16.88
CA SER A 19 -20.07 4.50 17.08
C SER A 19 -19.17 3.37 16.58
N GLY A 20 -18.91 3.33 15.26
CA GLY A 20 -17.86 2.51 14.72
C GLY A 20 -16.58 2.96 15.42
N PHE A 21 -16.03 2.12 16.29
CA PHE A 21 -14.68 2.27 16.75
C PHE A 21 -13.85 2.24 15.46
N LEU A 22 -13.28 3.39 15.07
CA LEU A 22 -12.23 3.44 14.06
C LEU A 22 -11.06 2.66 14.65
N GLN A 23 -11.04 1.36 14.36
CA GLN A 23 -9.89 0.54 14.68
C GLN A 23 -8.73 1.08 13.86
N ALA A 24 -7.61 1.38 14.52
CA ALA A 24 -6.41 1.82 13.82
C ALA A 24 -6.02 0.77 12.79
N GLN A 25 -5.82 1.21 11.56
CA GLN A 25 -5.41 0.33 10.47
C GLN A 25 -3.99 -0.17 10.73
N GLU A 26 -3.72 -1.40 10.36
CA GLU A 26 -2.38 -1.96 10.40
C GLU A 26 -1.88 -2.18 8.98
N ILE A 27 -0.59 -1.94 8.76
CA ILE A 27 0.10 -2.26 7.51
C ILE A 27 1.27 -3.19 7.81
N ALA A 28 1.72 -3.94 6.82
CA ALA A 28 2.78 -4.92 7.02
C ALA A 28 3.86 -4.86 5.93
N VAL A 29 5.04 -5.36 6.30
CA VAL A 29 6.12 -5.71 5.37
C VAL A 29 5.96 -7.19 4.99
N LEU A 30 6.06 -7.49 3.70
CA LEU A 30 6.03 -8.86 3.18
C LEU A 30 7.40 -9.52 3.35
N LYS A 31 7.47 -10.55 4.18
CA LYS A 31 8.64 -11.41 4.35
C LYS A 31 8.60 -12.53 3.32
N TYR A 32 9.24 -12.33 2.19
CA TYR A 32 9.30 -13.30 1.10
C TYR A 32 10.55 -14.19 1.18
N ASN A 33 10.52 -15.32 0.48
CA ASN A 33 11.63 -16.25 0.34
C ASN A 33 12.44 -15.96 -0.93
N GLY A 34 13.59 -16.64 -1.08
CA GLY A 34 14.44 -16.54 -2.27
C GLY A 34 15.83 -15.96 -1.99
N GLY A 35 16.07 -15.45 -0.79
CA GLY A 35 17.37 -14.90 -0.37
C GLY A 35 17.55 -13.41 -0.67
N GLY A 36 16.51 -12.72 -1.16
CA GLY A 36 16.50 -11.26 -1.19
C GLY A 36 16.29 -10.67 0.22
N ASP A 37 16.68 -9.44 0.39
CA ASP A 37 16.70 -8.74 1.67
C ASP A 37 15.38 -7.97 1.95
N TRP A 38 14.27 -8.69 2.09
CA TRP A 38 12.95 -8.15 2.39
C TRP A 38 12.91 -7.18 3.59
N TYR A 39 13.93 -7.24 4.44
CA TYR A 39 14.09 -6.44 5.66
C TYR A 39 14.88 -5.14 5.46
N VAL A 40 15.28 -4.85 4.23
CA VAL A 40 15.94 -3.58 3.90
C VAL A 40 15.01 -2.39 4.16
N ASN A 41 15.57 -1.22 4.38
CA ASN A 41 14.82 0.02 4.65
C ASN A 41 13.94 -0.05 5.93
N PRO A 42 14.51 -0.44 7.09
CA PRO A 42 13.71 -0.73 8.29
C PRO A 42 12.99 0.50 8.86
N THR A 43 13.42 1.72 8.56
CA THR A 43 12.79 2.97 9.03
C THR A 43 11.77 3.53 8.04
N SER A 44 11.68 2.98 6.82
CA SER A 44 10.86 3.51 5.74
C SER A 44 9.36 3.54 6.08
N LEU A 45 8.76 2.38 6.37
CA LEU A 45 7.34 2.31 6.72
C LEU A 45 6.99 3.07 8.02
N PRO A 46 7.76 2.98 9.12
CA PRO A 46 7.52 3.82 10.30
C PRO A 46 7.46 5.31 9.99
N ASN A 47 8.37 5.82 9.16
CA ASN A 47 8.39 7.23 8.75
C ASN A 47 7.20 7.56 7.84
N LEU A 48 6.85 6.70 6.89
CA LEU A 48 5.67 6.89 6.04
C LEU A 48 4.39 6.90 6.86
N ILE A 49 4.21 5.97 7.80
CA ILE A 49 3.07 5.93 8.73
C ILE A 49 2.95 7.24 9.49
N LYS A 50 4.05 7.68 10.09
CA LYS A 50 4.09 8.95 10.84
C LYS A 50 3.70 10.12 9.94
N PHE A 51 4.23 10.18 8.73
CA PHE A 51 3.89 11.22 7.76
C PHE A 51 2.40 11.19 7.41
N CYS A 52 1.84 10.03 7.11
CA CYS A 52 0.43 9.85 6.79
C CYS A 52 -0.48 10.28 7.94
N ASN A 53 -0.21 9.82 9.16
CA ASN A 53 -1.00 10.17 10.34
C ASN A 53 -0.98 11.67 10.64
N GLN A 54 0.10 12.35 10.31
CA GLN A 54 0.23 13.79 10.52
C GLN A 54 -0.38 14.65 9.40
N ASN A 55 -0.41 14.16 8.17
CA ASN A 55 -0.67 15.01 7.00
C ASN A 55 -1.91 14.64 6.18
N ILE A 56 -2.40 13.39 6.25
CA ILE A 56 -3.54 12.94 5.44
C ILE A 56 -4.68 12.32 6.26
N THR A 57 -4.71 12.58 7.56
CA THR A 57 -5.82 12.19 8.47
C THR A 57 -6.03 10.67 8.54
N THR A 58 -4.95 9.89 8.57
CA THR A 58 -5.00 8.45 8.83
C THR A 58 -4.77 8.15 10.31
N THR A 59 -5.17 6.95 10.75
CA THR A 59 -4.90 6.41 12.09
C THR A 59 -4.26 5.03 11.95
N ILE A 60 -3.10 4.98 11.32
CA ILE A 60 -2.34 3.75 11.14
C ILE A 60 -1.52 3.49 12.40
N LYS A 61 -1.43 2.23 12.86
CA LYS A 61 -0.53 1.86 13.96
C LYS A 61 0.92 2.19 13.61
N GLU A 62 1.63 2.82 14.54
CA GLU A 62 2.98 3.36 14.29
C GLU A 62 4.01 2.29 13.89
N THR A 63 3.85 1.07 14.41
CA THR A 63 4.76 -0.04 14.11
C THR A 63 4.14 -0.96 13.07
N PRO A 64 4.72 -1.04 11.86
CA PRO A 64 4.29 -2.01 10.85
C PRO A 64 4.56 -3.43 11.35
N GLN A 65 3.74 -4.37 10.91
CA GLN A 65 3.93 -5.80 11.17
C GLN A 65 4.79 -6.43 10.08
N THR A 66 5.22 -7.68 10.31
CA THR A 66 5.88 -8.50 9.29
C THR A 66 5.00 -9.72 9.04
N VAL A 67 4.73 -10.03 7.78
CA VAL A 67 3.85 -11.14 7.41
C VAL A 67 4.45 -11.97 6.26
N GLU A 68 4.33 -13.29 6.35
CA GLU A 68 4.71 -14.20 5.28
C GLU A 68 3.57 -14.34 4.25
N PRO A 69 3.90 -14.56 2.95
CA PRO A 69 2.90 -14.65 1.90
C PRO A 69 1.84 -15.74 2.13
N SER A 70 2.23 -16.88 2.71
CA SER A 70 1.33 -18.01 3.04
C SER A 70 0.56 -17.85 4.35
N SER A 71 0.85 -16.82 5.15
CA SER A 71 0.18 -16.63 6.45
C SER A 71 -1.29 -16.24 6.28
N VAL A 72 -2.15 -16.81 7.11
CA VAL A 72 -3.56 -16.37 7.24
C VAL A 72 -3.68 -14.96 7.81
N GLU A 73 -2.66 -14.48 8.52
CA GLU A 73 -2.62 -13.12 9.07
C GLU A 73 -2.51 -12.05 7.98
N LEU A 74 -2.07 -12.44 6.77
CA LEU A 74 -1.98 -11.54 5.60
C LEU A 74 -3.30 -10.77 5.38
N PHE A 75 -4.45 -11.43 5.59
CA PHE A 75 -5.78 -10.84 5.38
C PHE A 75 -6.18 -9.79 6.43
N GLN A 76 -5.38 -9.58 7.46
CA GLN A 76 -5.60 -8.52 8.46
C GLN A 76 -5.08 -7.15 7.98
N TYR A 77 -4.22 -7.13 6.97
CA TYR A 77 -3.54 -5.93 6.51
C TYR A 77 -4.12 -5.42 5.19
N PRO A 78 -4.83 -4.29 5.16
CA PRO A 78 -5.35 -3.72 3.91
C PRO A 78 -4.25 -3.31 2.94
N PHE A 79 -3.05 -3.04 3.46
CA PHE A 79 -1.87 -2.65 2.69
C PHE A 79 -0.65 -3.43 3.16
N VAL A 80 0.02 -4.07 2.22
CA VAL A 80 1.28 -4.79 2.43
C VAL A 80 2.34 -4.18 1.53
N HIS A 81 3.51 -3.92 2.09
CA HIS A 81 4.68 -3.39 1.39
C HIS A 81 5.73 -4.48 1.20
N MET A 82 6.29 -4.55 0.02
CA MET A 82 7.38 -5.44 -0.35
C MET A 82 8.49 -4.61 -0.97
N THR A 83 9.71 -4.79 -0.51
CA THR A 83 10.91 -4.17 -1.08
C THR A 83 12.11 -5.10 -0.96
N GLY A 84 13.21 -4.77 -1.53
CA GLY A 84 14.48 -5.48 -1.40
C GLY A 84 15.34 -5.47 -2.65
N HIS A 85 16.48 -6.13 -2.53
CA HIS A 85 17.39 -6.44 -3.62
C HIS A 85 17.39 -7.95 -3.87
N GLY A 86 17.65 -8.37 -5.10
CA GLY A 86 17.92 -9.76 -5.43
C GLY A 86 16.69 -10.66 -5.50
N ASN A 87 16.90 -11.93 -5.20
CA ASN A 87 15.96 -12.98 -5.59
C ASN A 87 14.70 -13.02 -4.74
N VAL A 88 13.56 -13.15 -5.42
CA VAL A 88 12.24 -13.40 -4.84
C VAL A 88 11.77 -14.77 -5.28
N PHE A 89 11.17 -15.51 -4.36
CA PHE A 89 10.59 -16.81 -4.67
C PHE A 89 9.29 -17.02 -3.89
N PHE A 90 8.20 -17.30 -4.60
CA PHE A 90 6.92 -17.70 -4.04
C PHE A 90 6.68 -19.20 -4.30
N THR A 91 6.40 -19.92 -3.21
CA THR A 91 5.90 -21.30 -3.29
C THR A 91 4.49 -21.34 -3.89
N SER A 92 3.98 -22.51 -4.22
CA SER A 92 2.60 -22.65 -4.70
C SER A 92 1.57 -22.21 -3.64
N GLU A 93 1.89 -22.39 -2.36
CA GLU A 93 1.06 -21.92 -1.24
C GLU A 93 1.08 -20.40 -1.15
N ASP A 94 2.26 -19.77 -1.23
CA ASP A 94 2.41 -18.31 -1.27
C ASP A 94 1.61 -17.68 -2.42
N VAL A 95 1.74 -18.27 -3.62
CA VAL A 95 1.01 -17.83 -4.82
C VAL A 95 -0.50 -17.89 -4.58
N THR A 96 -0.99 -19.00 -4.06
CA THR A 96 -2.43 -19.19 -3.82
C THR A 96 -2.95 -18.19 -2.79
N ASN A 97 -2.22 -18.02 -1.69
CA ASN A 97 -2.65 -17.16 -0.58
C ASN A 97 -2.57 -15.67 -0.95
N LEU A 98 -1.45 -15.22 -1.56
CA LEU A 98 -1.30 -13.84 -2.05
C LEU A 98 -2.36 -13.50 -3.09
N ARG A 99 -2.63 -14.40 -4.05
CA ARG A 99 -3.69 -14.20 -5.03
C ARG A 99 -5.05 -14.01 -4.36
N ASN A 100 -5.41 -14.89 -3.43
CA ASN A 100 -6.67 -14.79 -2.68
C ASN A 100 -6.74 -13.48 -1.89
N TYR A 101 -5.66 -13.09 -1.21
CA TYR A 101 -5.56 -11.83 -0.49
C TYR A 101 -5.85 -10.63 -1.40
N LEU A 102 -5.18 -10.54 -2.54
CA LEU A 102 -5.33 -9.44 -3.49
C LEU A 102 -6.75 -9.38 -4.09
N LEU A 103 -7.32 -10.53 -4.43
CA LEU A 103 -8.69 -10.61 -4.97
C LEU A 103 -9.75 -10.28 -3.91
N SER A 104 -9.48 -10.53 -2.62
CA SER A 104 -10.42 -10.31 -1.50
C SER A 104 -10.39 -8.87 -0.93
N GLY A 105 -9.66 -7.95 -1.52
CA GLY A 105 -9.62 -6.55 -1.08
C GLY A 105 -8.26 -6.09 -0.60
N GLY A 106 -7.29 -6.98 -0.43
CA GLY A 106 -5.92 -6.62 -0.09
C GLY A 106 -5.20 -5.84 -1.19
N PHE A 107 -4.12 -5.18 -0.82
CA PHE A 107 -3.27 -4.42 -1.74
C PHE A 107 -1.79 -4.69 -1.47
N LEU A 108 -1.02 -4.95 -2.53
CA LEU A 108 0.42 -5.12 -2.45
C LEU A 108 1.13 -3.97 -3.18
N HIS A 109 1.95 -3.22 -2.46
CA HIS A 109 2.93 -2.31 -3.03
C HIS A 109 4.30 -2.97 -3.07
N ILE A 110 4.91 -3.03 -4.23
CA ILE A 110 6.28 -3.51 -4.43
C ILE A 110 7.14 -2.34 -4.85
N ASP A 111 8.24 -2.10 -4.15
CA ASP A 111 9.22 -1.08 -4.49
C ASP A 111 10.56 -1.75 -4.81
N ASP A 112 11.00 -1.63 -6.07
CA ASP A 112 12.31 -2.14 -6.48
C ASP A 112 13.40 -1.26 -5.89
N ASN A 113 14.12 -1.79 -4.93
CA ASN A 113 15.27 -1.15 -4.30
C ASN A 113 16.58 -1.42 -5.08
N TYR A 114 16.46 -1.49 -6.40
CA TYR A 114 17.48 -1.82 -7.39
C TYR A 114 17.87 -3.30 -7.48
N GLY A 115 17.49 -3.90 -8.61
CA GLY A 115 17.86 -5.28 -8.97
C GLY A 115 16.84 -6.35 -8.57
N LEU A 116 15.68 -5.97 -8.04
CA LEU A 116 14.56 -6.87 -7.78
C LEU A 116 13.82 -7.25 -9.07
N ASP A 117 13.75 -6.36 -10.04
CA ASP A 117 12.91 -6.43 -11.24
C ASP A 117 12.96 -7.79 -11.96
N LYS A 118 14.16 -8.28 -12.27
CA LYS A 118 14.34 -9.55 -13.00
C LYS A 118 13.84 -10.76 -12.22
N TYR A 119 13.66 -10.66 -10.92
CA TYR A 119 13.18 -11.74 -10.05
C TYR A 119 11.68 -11.59 -9.76
N VAL A 120 11.21 -10.39 -9.51
CA VAL A 120 9.81 -10.17 -9.11
C VAL A 120 8.85 -10.35 -10.27
N ARG A 121 9.18 -9.92 -11.50
CA ARG A 121 8.26 -10.07 -12.65
C ARG A 121 7.86 -11.51 -12.94
N PRO A 122 8.75 -12.52 -12.94
CA PRO A 122 8.34 -13.90 -13.06
C PRO A 122 7.41 -14.38 -11.95
N GLU A 123 7.63 -13.91 -10.71
CA GLU A 123 6.78 -14.25 -9.58
C GLU A 123 5.38 -13.59 -9.69
N LEU A 124 5.29 -12.36 -10.17
CA LEU A 124 4.01 -11.71 -10.47
C LEU A 124 3.23 -12.45 -11.56
N ASN A 125 3.92 -12.96 -12.58
CA ASN A 125 3.28 -13.78 -13.60
C ASN A 125 2.76 -15.13 -13.05
N LYS A 126 3.38 -15.69 -11.99
CA LYS A 126 2.82 -16.86 -11.30
C LYS A 126 1.54 -16.52 -10.54
N LEU A 127 1.49 -15.33 -9.92
CA LEU A 127 0.29 -14.86 -9.20
C LEU A 127 -0.89 -14.68 -10.14
N PHE A 128 -0.67 -14.08 -11.30
CA PHE A 128 -1.69 -13.71 -12.26
C PHE A 128 -1.26 -13.98 -13.71
N PRO A 129 -1.19 -15.26 -14.13
CA PRO A 129 -0.77 -15.60 -15.49
C PRO A 129 -1.75 -15.10 -16.57
N GLU A 130 -2.98 -14.77 -16.17
CA GLU A 130 -4.03 -14.25 -17.05
C GLU A 130 -4.12 -12.72 -17.07
N LYS A 131 -3.32 -12.01 -16.25
CA LYS A 131 -3.34 -10.54 -16.17
C LYS A 131 -2.03 -9.93 -16.65
N GLU A 132 -2.14 -8.78 -17.25
CA GLU A 132 -0.98 -8.00 -17.66
C GLU A 132 -0.52 -7.06 -16.55
N LEU A 133 0.78 -6.85 -16.45
CA LEU A 133 1.40 -5.81 -15.64
C LEU A 133 1.39 -4.52 -16.48
N ILE A 134 0.43 -3.63 -16.21
CA ILE A 134 0.11 -2.43 -17.01
C ILE A 134 0.90 -1.24 -16.48
N GLU A 135 1.64 -0.54 -17.33
CA GLU A 135 2.29 0.71 -16.96
C GLU A 135 1.26 1.82 -16.73
N LEU A 136 1.33 2.46 -15.57
CA LEU A 136 0.44 3.55 -15.18
C LEU A 136 0.99 4.88 -15.71
N ASN A 137 0.21 5.55 -16.54
CA ASN A 137 0.56 6.88 -17.01
C ASN A 137 0.34 7.95 -15.92
N ALA A 138 0.92 9.13 -16.07
CA ALA A 138 0.87 10.22 -15.09
C ALA A 138 -0.56 10.74 -14.79
N THR A 139 -1.56 10.41 -15.61
CA THR A 139 -2.96 10.78 -15.36
C THR A 139 -3.68 9.82 -14.43
N HIS A 140 -3.06 8.67 -14.06
CA HIS A 140 -3.68 7.73 -13.14
C HIS A 140 -3.94 8.41 -11.78
N PRO A 141 -5.14 8.22 -11.17
CA PRO A 141 -5.53 8.90 -9.94
C PRO A 141 -4.51 8.81 -8.80
N ILE A 142 -3.82 7.67 -8.66
CA ILE A 142 -2.84 7.44 -7.60
C ILE A 142 -1.73 8.50 -7.53
N PHE A 143 -1.33 9.08 -8.68
CA PHE A 143 -0.29 10.11 -8.73
C PHE A 143 -0.80 11.50 -8.33
N ASN A 144 -2.11 11.69 -8.28
CA ASN A 144 -2.70 13.00 -8.03
C ASN A 144 -3.78 12.95 -6.95
N TYR A 145 -3.79 11.90 -6.12
CA TYR A 145 -4.89 11.61 -5.21
C TYR A 145 -5.01 12.68 -4.10
N HIS A 146 -3.95 12.96 -3.40
CA HIS A 146 -3.87 14.03 -2.40
C HIS A 146 -2.82 15.09 -2.79
N TYR A 147 -1.59 14.67 -2.98
CA TYR A 147 -0.51 15.50 -3.52
C TYR A 147 -0.44 15.39 -5.04
N LYS A 148 0.06 16.42 -5.71
CA LYS A 148 0.06 16.50 -7.18
C LYS A 148 1.42 16.10 -7.75
N PHE A 149 1.41 15.04 -8.54
CA PHE A 149 2.55 14.55 -9.32
C PHE A 149 2.18 14.53 -10.81
N PRO A 150 2.18 15.69 -11.48
CA PRO A 150 1.72 15.79 -12.86
C PRO A 150 2.57 15.00 -13.86
N ASN A 151 3.79 14.66 -13.47
CA ASN A 151 4.71 13.84 -14.27
C ASN A 151 4.69 12.35 -13.87
N GLY A 152 3.78 11.93 -12.99
CA GLY A 152 3.70 10.56 -12.49
C GLY A 152 4.68 10.27 -11.36
N LEU A 153 5.20 9.02 -11.32
CA LEU A 153 6.08 8.55 -10.26
C LEU A 153 7.36 9.41 -10.16
N PRO A 154 7.74 9.92 -8.96
CA PRO A 154 9.00 10.65 -8.81
C PRO A 154 10.21 9.70 -8.83
N LYS A 155 11.33 10.16 -9.36
CA LYS A 155 12.64 9.53 -9.21
C LYS A 155 13.26 10.02 -7.90
N ILE A 156 13.67 9.09 -7.04
CA ILE A 156 14.30 9.38 -5.75
C ILE A 156 15.80 9.14 -5.83
N HIS A 157 16.22 7.95 -6.25
CA HIS A 157 17.62 7.64 -6.51
C HIS A 157 17.86 7.31 -7.98
N GLU A 158 19.07 7.57 -8.41
CA GLU A 158 19.53 7.31 -9.78
C GLU A 158 20.43 6.08 -9.81
N HIS A 159 20.08 5.09 -10.64
CA HIS A 159 20.89 3.89 -10.83
C HIS A 159 21.35 3.72 -12.27
N ASP A 160 20.41 3.49 -13.19
CA ASP A 160 20.69 3.11 -14.58
C ASP A 160 20.37 4.21 -15.59
N ASN A 161 20.17 5.45 -15.16
CA ASN A 161 19.68 6.58 -15.98
C ASN A 161 18.35 6.26 -16.69
N LYS A 162 17.53 5.40 -16.11
CA LYS A 162 16.18 5.09 -16.59
C LYS A 162 15.14 5.94 -15.89
N PRO A 163 14.04 6.30 -16.57
CA PRO A 163 12.93 7.00 -15.92
C PRO A 163 12.23 6.10 -14.90
N PRO A 164 11.65 6.68 -13.85
CA PRO A 164 10.84 5.93 -12.93
C PRO A 164 9.54 5.48 -13.61
N GLN A 165 9.13 4.24 -13.36
CA GLN A 165 7.93 3.64 -13.92
C GLN A 165 7.09 3.01 -12.81
N ALA A 166 5.79 3.11 -12.93
CA ALA A 166 4.85 2.42 -12.06
C ALA A 166 4.01 1.45 -12.87
N PHE A 167 3.88 0.23 -12.38
CA PHE A 167 3.08 -0.80 -13.03
C PHE A 167 1.97 -1.26 -12.09
N GLY A 168 0.82 -1.59 -12.66
CA GLY A 168 -0.33 -2.07 -11.90
C GLY A 168 -0.87 -3.40 -12.40
N ILE A 169 -1.42 -4.18 -11.47
CA ILE A 169 -2.34 -5.29 -11.78
C ILE A 169 -3.71 -4.90 -11.27
N PHE A 170 -4.74 -5.16 -12.09
CA PHE A 170 -6.11 -4.77 -11.82
C PHE A 170 -7.05 -5.96 -11.68
N GLU A 171 -8.04 -5.83 -10.80
CA GLU A 171 -9.23 -6.66 -10.75
C GLU A 171 -10.44 -5.78 -11.06
N GLY A 172 -10.99 -5.92 -12.27
CA GLY A 172 -11.94 -4.94 -12.80
C GLY A 172 -11.29 -3.55 -12.88
N GLU A 173 -11.87 -2.58 -12.20
CA GLU A 173 -11.33 -1.22 -12.12
C GLU A 173 -10.41 -1.00 -10.90
N ARG A 174 -10.36 -1.96 -9.97
CA ARG A 174 -9.57 -1.85 -8.74
C ARG A 174 -8.10 -2.21 -9.02
N LEU A 175 -7.20 -1.28 -8.75
CA LEU A 175 -5.76 -1.55 -8.67
C LEU A 175 -5.51 -2.40 -7.42
N ILE A 176 -5.01 -3.63 -7.60
CA ILE A 176 -4.76 -4.59 -6.51
C ILE A 176 -3.29 -4.72 -6.17
N LEU A 177 -2.41 -4.37 -7.11
CA LEU A 177 -0.98 -4.38 -6.93
C LEU A 177 -0.38 -3.18 -7.66
N LEU A 178 0.53 -2.49 -6.98
CA LEU A 178 1.37 -1.44 -7.54
C LEU A 178 2.84 -1.86 -7.44
N TYR A 179 3.55 -1.83 -8.55
CA TYR A 179 4.98 -2.06 -8.62
C TYR A 179 5.69 -0.77 -9.08
N THR A 180 6.52 -0.20 -8.22
CA THR A 180 7.35 0.96 -8.51
C THR A 180 8.76 0.50 -8.87
N TYR A 181 9.21 0.91 -10.05
CA TYR A 181 10.49 0.52 -10.65
C TYR A 181 11.33 1.77 -10.95
N GLU A 182 12.63 1.69 -10.73
CA GLU A 182 13.58 2.81 -10.95
C GLU A 182 13.21 4.10 -10.20
N SER A 183 12.55 3.97 -9.02
CA SER A 183 12.12 5.11 -8.21
C SER A 183 12.80 5.16 -6.86
N ASP A 184 12.88 4.04 -6.14
CA ASP A 184 13.38 3.90 -4.78
C ASP A 184 12.60 4.72 -3.75
N LEU A 185 11.28 4.62 -3.78
CA LEU A 185 10.44 5.32 -2.83
C LEU A 185 10.80 4.98 -1.37
N GLY A 186 11.06 3.68 -1.12
CA GLY A 186 11.42 3.16 0.20
C GLY A 186 12.66 3.84 0.77
N ASN A 187 13.67 4.10 -0.04
CA ASN A 187 14.87 4.82 0.37
C ASN A 187 14.55 6.26 0.78
N GLY A 188 13.69 6.95 0.01
CA GLY A 188 13.27 8.31 0.34
C GLY A 188 12.39 8.41 1.60
N TRP A 189 11.79 7.30 2.05
CA TRP A 189 11.05 7.25 3.31
C TRP A 189 11.95 7.01 4.52
N GLU A 190 13.18 6.52 4.33
CA GLU A 190 14.10 6.23 5.44
C GLU A 190 14.50 7.49 6.23
N ASN A 191 15.16 7.27 7.35
CA ASN A 191 15.75 8.36 8.12
C ASN A 191 16.76 9.13 7.27
N LYS A 192 16.80 10.44 7.45
CA LYS A 192 17.60 11.37 6.63
C LYS A 192 19.06 10.98 6.56
N GLU A 193 19.61 10.51 7.65
CA GLU A 193 21.03 10.15 7.80
C GLU A 193 21.45 8.88 7.07
N ILE A 194 20.48 8.08 6.55
CA ILE A 194 20.77 6.82 5.87
C ILE A 194 21.34 7.08 4.46
N HIS A 195 20.59 7.84 3.67
CA HIS A 195 20.94 8.15 2.27
C HIS A 195 21.44 9.57 2.08
N ASN A 196 21.25 10.44 3.08
CA ASN A 196 21.56 11.87 3.02
C ASN A 196 20.87 12.63 1.89
N ASP A 197 19.69 12.16 1.49
CA ASP A 197 18.88 12.81 0.46
C ASP A 197 18.52 14.24 0.83
N PRO A 198 18.43 15.16 -0.15
CA PRO A 198 17.85 16.46 0.04
C PRO A 198 16.44 16.37 0.62
N GLU A 199 16.09 17.27 1.54
CA GLU A 199 14.78 17.26 2.19
C GLU A 199 13.61 17.33 1.19
N GLU A 200 13.78 18.05 0.09
CA GLU A 200 12.77 18.13 -0.98
C GLU A 200 12.55 16.79 -1.70
N VAL A 201 13.60 15.96 -1.85
CA VAL A 201 13.51 14.62 -2.46
C VAL A 201 12.79 13.68 -1.51
N ARG A 202 13.19 13.68 -0.23
CA ARG A 202 12.52 12.90 0.81
C ARG A 202 11.04 13.28 0.96
N LEU A 203 10.74 14.57 0.93
CA LEU A 203 9.36 15.05 1.01
C LEU A 203 8.54 14.55 -0.18
N LYS A 204 9.08 14.57 -1.40
CA LYS A 204 8.41 14.01 -2.58
C LYS A 204 8.14 12.51 -2.42
N ALA A 205 9.11 11.73 -1.91
CA ALA A 205 8.91 10.31 -1.65
C ALA A 205 7.79 10.06 -0.64
N LEU A 206 7.80 10.77 0.50
CA LEU A 206 6.76 10.66 1.53
C LEU A 206 5.37 11.09 1.02
N GLN A 207 5.30 12.16 0.22
CA GLN A 207 4.05 12.62 -0.41
C GLN A 207 3.51 11.58 -1.41
N MET A 208 4.39 10.94 -2.20
CA MET A 208 3.97 9.88 -3.11
C MET A 208 3.49 8.63 -2.33
N GLY A 209 4.20 8.25 -1.28
CA GLY A 209 3.76 7.18 -0.38
C GLY A 209 2.40 7.49 0.26
N ALA A 210 2.18 8.73 0.69
CA ALA A 210 0.89 9.17 1.24
C ALA A 210 -0.23 9.11 0.20
N ASN A 211 0.04 9.44 -1.06
CA ASN A 211 -0.92 9.24 -2.16
C ASN A 211 -1.30 7.77 -2.32
N ILE A 212 -0.31 6.86 -2.29
CA ILE A 212 -0.54 5.41 -2.40
C ILE A 212 -1.42 4.94 -1.24
N ILE A 213 -1.04 5.25 0.01
CA ILE A 213 -1.80 4.86 1.21
C ILE A 213 -3.25 5.38 1.15
N LYS A 214 -3.42 6.68 0.86
CA LYS A 214 -4.75 7.28 0.80
C LYS A 214 -5.60 6.69 -0.32
N TYR A 215 -5.01 6.48 -1.50
CA TYR A 215 -5.69 5.84 -2.61
C TYR A 215 -6.20 4.44 -2.22
N VAL A 216 -5.37 3.62 -1.57
CA VAL A 216 -5.72 2.26 -1.17
C VAL A 216 -6.81 2.23 -0.11
N PHE A 217 -6.79 3.16 0.84
CA PHE A 217 -7.75 3.15 1.96
C PHE A 217 -9.12 3.75 1.60
N GLU A 218 -9.22 4.45 0.47
CA GLU A 218 -10.46 5.09 0.03
C GLU A 218 -11.11 4.44 -1.22
N ASN A 219 -10.47 3.41 -1.83
CA ASN A 219 -10.94 2.66 -2.99
C ASN A 219 -10.95 1.15 -2.76
#